data_a6c3de4889b0fb7a97aaf486cc597205
#
_entry.id   a6c3de4889b0fb7a97aaf486cc597205
#
_cell.length_a   1.000
_cell.length_b   1.000
_cell.length_c   1.000
_cell.angle_alpha   90.00
_cell.angle_beta   90.00
_cell.angle_gamma   90.00
#
_symmetry.space_group_name_H-M   'P 1'
#
loop_
_entity.id
_entity.type
_entity.pdbx_description
1 polymer ?
#
loop_
_entity_poly.entity_id
_entity_poly.type
_entity_poly.pdbx_seq_one_letter_code
_entity_poly.pdbx_strand_id
1 'polypeptide(L)'
;HNIRSLILGKPGAKTPYKAFYYYAMNQLQAVRSGPWKLFVPLKNFGRHPHFEKGEKATTLLFNVVTDIGSKTNVAKQHPEIVKQLTELASQARQDLGDEGVAGNGQRIAGKTANPQPQLLQPKCGVPQN
;
A
#
# COMPACT_ATOMS: atom_id res chain seq x y z
N HIS A 1 -13.37 7.23 6.74
CA HIS A 1 -12.68 7.43 8.02
C HIS A 1 -12.21 8.88 8.16
N ASN A 2 -12.34 9.46 9.38
CA ASN A 2 -11.89 10.83 9.66
C ASN A 2 -10.42 10.80 10.13
N ILE A 3 -9.52 11.33 9.32
CA ILE A 3 -8.07 11.41 9.61
C ILE A 3 -7.62 12.85 9.98
N ARG A 4 -8.55 13.79 10.19
CA ARG A 4 -8.24 15.20 10.47
C ARG A 4 -7.28 15.36 11.65
N SER A 5 -7.48 14.59 12.74
CA SER A 5 -6.62 14.67 13.92
C SER A 5 -5.18 14.26 13.64
N LEU A 6 -4.97 13.26 12.75
CA LEU A 6 -3.63 12.85 12.29
C LEU A 6 -2.98 13.95 11.44
N ILE A 7 -3.71 14.50 10.48
CA ILE A 7 -3.19 15.57 9.60
C ILE A 7 -2.80 16.80 10.43
N LEU A 8 -3.56 17.12 11.48
CA LEU A 8 -3.29 18.25 12.36
C LEU A 8 -2.26 17.96 13.46
N GLY A 9 -1.66 16.76 13.48
CA GLY A 9 -0.64 16.37 14.47
C GLY A 9 -1.15 16.41 15.91
N LYS A 10 -2.45 16.19 16.16
CA LYS A 10 -2.99 16.23 17.52
C LYS A 10 -2.37 15.15 18.40
N PRO A 11 -1.96 15.46 19.64
CA PRO A 11 -1.46 14.47 20.57
C PRO A 11 -2.44 13.30 20.73
N GLY A 12 -1.91 12.07 20.72
CA GLY A 12 -2.71 10.85 20.86
C GLY A 12 -3.56 10.47 19.64
N ALA A 13 -3.47 11.20 18.52
CA ALA A 13 -4.16 10.84 17.30
C ALA A 13 -3.66 9.49 16.77
N LYS A 14 -4.60 8.58 16.50
CA LYS A 14 -4.30 7.24 15.98
C LYS A 14 -4.95 7.05 14.62
N THR A 15 -4.27 6.29 13.75
CA THR A 15 -4.84 5.89 12.47
C THR A 15 -6.07 4.99 12.69
N PRO A 16 -7.17 5.19 11.94
CA PRO A 16 -8.32 4.30 11.96
C PRO A 16 -8.09 3.02 11.13
N TYR A 17 -6.99 2.96 10.40
CA TYR A 17 -6.66 1.81 9.56
C TYR A 17 -5.84 0.77 10.30
N LYS A 18 -6.25 -0.50 10.19
CA LYS A 18 -5.52 -1.64 10.78
C LYS A 18 -4.20 -1.90 10.07
N ALA A 19 -4.15 -1.67 8.75
CA ALA A 19 -2.99 -1.90 7.92
C ALA A 19 -2.93 -0.95 6.74
N PHE A 20 -1.74 -0.81 6.17
CA PHE A 20 -1.47 -0.17 4.89
C PHE A 20 -0.99 -1.22 3.91
N TYR A 21 -1.54 -1.20 2.69
CA TYR A 21 -1.26 -2.13 1.62
C TYR A 21 -0.45 -1.44 0.53
N TYR A 22 0.67 -2.04 0.17
CA TYR A 22 1.57 -1.51 -0.86
C TYR A 22 1.36 -2.30 -2.15
N TYR A 23 0.76 -1.66 -3.11
CA TYR A 23 0.58 -2.19 -4.46
C TYR A 23 1.58 -1.56 -5.41
N ALA A 24 2.15 -2.36 -6.31
CA ALA A 24 2.81 -1.88 -7.51
C ALA A 24 1.97 -2.32 -8.70
N MET A 25 1.43 -1.34 -9.43
CA MET A 25 0.38 -1.58 -10.41
C MET A 25 -0.82 -2.29 -9.77
N ASN A 26 -1.10 -3.54 -10.16
CA ASN A 26 -2.20 -4.36 -9.63
C ASN A 26 -1.71 -5.52 -8.74
N GLN A 27 -0.44 -5.52 -8.32
CA GLN A 27 0.16 -6.58 -7.52
C GLN A 27 0.40 -6.11 -6.08
N LEU A 28 -0.12 -6.86 -5.09
CA LEU A 28 0.17 -6.63 -3.69
C LEU A 28 1.59 -7.06 -3.36
N GLN A 29 2.44 -6.13 -2.95
CA GLN A 29 3.84 -6.38 -2.65
C GLN A 29 4.16 -6.44 -1.16
N ALA A 30 3.51 -5.59 -0.35
CA ALA A 30 3.75 -5.57 1.07
C ALA A 30 2.53 -5.10 1.87
N VAL A 31 2.52 -5.47 3.15
CA VAL A 31 1.53 -5.04 4.16
C VAL A 31 2.27 -4.45 5.34
N ARG A 32 1.81 -3.32 5.85
CA ARG A 32 2.31 -2.72 7.09
C ARG A 32 1.20 -2.60 8.13
N SER A 33 1.45 -3.08 9.34
CA SER A 33 0.58 -2.86 10.50
C SER A 33 1.44 -2.50 11.71
N GLY A 34 1.18 -1.35 12.31
CA GLY A 34 2.01 -0.81 13.37
C GLY A 34 3.50 -0.69 12.96
N PRO A 35 4.43 -1.24 13.75
CA PRO A 35 5.86 -1.20 13.46
C PRO A 35 6.30 -2.23 12.40
N TRP A 36 5.45 -3.17 12.04
CA TRP A 36 5.80 -4.31 11.20
C TRP A 36 5.45 -4.10 9.74
N LYS A 37 6.41 -4.38 8.86
CA LYS A 37 6.23 -4.42 7.40
C LYS A 37 6.60 -5.79 6.86
N LEU A 38 5.63 -6.46 6.26
CA LEU A 38 5.79 -7.75 5.61
C LEU A 38 5.84 -7.55 4.10
N PHE A 39 6.88 -8.03 3.43
CA PHE A 39 6.86 -8.26 1.99
C PHE A 39 6.33 -9.66 1.72
N VAL A 40 5.32 -9.75 0.87
CA VAL A 40 4.73 -11.03 0.47
C VAL A 40 5.53 -11.69 -0.64
N PRO A 41 5.54 -13.03 -0.72
CA PRO A 41 6.16 -13.72 -1.84
C PRO A 41 5.56 -13.29 -3.16
N LEU A 42 6.43 -12.94 -4.12
CA LEU A 42 6.03 -12.56 -5.48
C LEU A 42 6.55 -13.58 -6.47
N LYS A 43 5.75 -13.91 -7.48
CA LYS A 43 6.14 -14.80 -8.58
C LYS A 43 6.93 -14.05 -9.66
N ASN A 44 6.43 -12.84 -9.99
CA ASN A 44 7.00 -11.99 -11.02
C ASN A 44 7.15 -10.56 -10.48
N PHE A 45 8.28 -9.93 -10.70
CA PHE A 45 8.52 -8.54 -10.35
C PHE A 45 9.59 -7.93 -11.26
N GLY A 46 9.40 -6.69 -11.67
CA GLY A 46 10.37 -5.94 -12.46
C GLY A 46 11.45 -5.29 -11.59
N ARG A 47 11.04 -4.78 -10.42
CA ARG A 47 11.92 -4.19 -9.39
C ARG A 47 11.41 -4.59 -8.02
N HIS A 48 12.35 -4.96 -7.15
CA HIS A 48 12.06 -5.25 -5.75
C HIS A 48 13.19 -4.68 -4.88
N PRO A 49 12.88 -4.06 -3.71
CA PRO A 49 13.93 -3.44 -2.89
C PRO A 49 14.92 -4.44 -2.27
N HIS A 50 14.59 -5.73 -2.24
CA HIS A 50 15.39 -6.77 -1.57
C HIS A 50 15.75 -7.96 -2.47
N PHE A 51 15.29 -8.01 -3.70
CA PHE A 51 15.57 -9.11 -4.64
C PHE A 51 15.92 -8.57 -6.02
N GLU A 52 16.86 -9.22 -6.67
CA GLU A 52 17.21 -8.95 -8.05
C GLU A 52 16.21 -9.62 -9.01
N LYS A 53 16.15 -9.11 -10.24
CA LYS A 53 15.29 -9.69 -11.27
C LYS A 53 15.68 -11.14 -11.55
N GLY A 54 14.71 -12.04 -11.46
CA GLY A 54 14.91 -13.48 -11.66
C GLY A 54 15.12 -14.25 -10.36
N GLU A 55 15.34 -13.59 -9.24
CA GLU A 55 15.35 -14.25 -7.94
C GLU A 55 13.94 -14.60 -7.48
N LYS A 56 13.85 -15.62 -6.63
CA LYS A 56 12.58 -15.98 -5.98
C LYS A 56 12.34 -15.10 -4.78
N ALA A 57 11.39 -14.18 -4.88
CA ALA A 57 10.99 -13.37 -3.74
C ALA A 57 10.34 -14.26 -2.65
N THR A 58 10.88 -14.19 -1.45
CA THR A 58 10.39 -14.90 -0.27
C THR A 58 9.73 -13.91 0.71
N THR A 59 9.11 -14.46 1.76
CA THR A 59 8.55 -13.63 2.82
C THR A 59 9.65 -12.94 3.62
N LEU A 60 9.59 -11.61 3.72
CA LEU A 60 10.49 -10.81 4.55
C LEU A 60 9.67 -10.00 5.55
N LEU A 61 10.11 -9.97 6.81
CA LEU A 61 9.51 -9.16 7.87
C LEU A 61 10.52 -8.17 8.43
N PHE A 62 10.12 -6.92 8.56
CA PHE A 62 10.95 -5.86 9.13
C PHE A 62 10.21 -5.08 10.20
N ASN A 63 10.93 -4.67 11.25
CA ASN A 63 10.44 -3.67 12.19
C ASN A 63 10.89 -2.28 11.71
N VAL A 64 10.00 -1.57 11.02
CA VAL A 64 10.32 -0.28 10.39
C VAL A 64 10.42 0.90 11.36
N VAL A 65 10.27 0.67 12.65
CA VAL A 65 10.54 1.68 13.69
C VAL A 65 12.01 1.60 14.15
N THR A 66 12.51 0.40 14.39
CA THR A 66 13.91 0.17 14.83
C THR A 66 14.87 -0.01 13.66
N ASP A 67 14.36 -0.47 12.52
CA ASP A 67 15.11 -0.68 11.28
C ASP A 67 14.40 0.02 10.11
N ILE A 68 14.51 1.35 10.06
CA ILE A 68 13.89 2.20 9.01
C ILE A 68 14.34 1.78 7.61
N GLY A 69 15.60 1.34 7.48
CA GLY A 69 16.18 0.89 6.21
C GLY A 69 15.76 -0.50 5.78
N SER A 70 14.98 -1.23 6.61
CA SER A 70 14.53 -2.61 6.33
C SER A 70 15.70 -3.53 5.95
N LYS A 71 16.78 -3.51 6.73
CA LYS A 71 18.01 -4.27 6.45
C LYS A 71 18.01 -5.66 7.05
N THR A 72 17.33 -5.84 8.21
CA THR A 72 17.37 -7.06 8.99
C THR A 72 16.04 -7.81 8.91
N ASN A 73 16.01 -8.92 8.16
CA ASN A 73 14.83 -9.77 8.09
C ASN A 73 14.65 -10.56 9.39
N VAL A 74 13.55 -10.33 10.08
CA VAL A 74 13.19 -10.96 11.36
C VAL A 74 12.01 -11.94 11.25
N ALA A 75 11.65 -12.38 10.05
CA ALA A 75 10.51 -13.27 9.81
C ALA A 75 10.59 -14.58 10.61
N LYS A 76 11.78 -15.14 10.77
CA LYS A 76 12.00 -16.37 11.54
C LYS A 76 11.81 -16.21 13.04
N GLN A 77 12.09 -14.99 13.58
CA GLN A 77 11.96 -14.67 15.00
C GLN A 77 10.51 -14.35 15.40
N HIS A 78 9.65 -13.96 14.43
CA HIS A 78 8.28 -13.51 14.67
C HIS A 78 7.26 -14.21 13.75
N PRO A 79 7.14 -15.54 13.79
CA PRO A 79 6.22 -16.29 12.92
C PRO A 79 4.76 -15.90 13.14
N GLU A 80 4.37 -15.52 14.35
CA GLU A 80 3.02 -15.05 14.70
C GLU A 80 2.67 -13.74 13.98
N ILE A 81 3.63 -12.80 13.88
CA ILE A 81 3.44 -11.54 13.15
C ILE A 81 3.36 -11.80 11.64
N VAL A 82 4.20 -12.70 11.13
CA VAL A 82 4.14 -13.13 9.72
C VAL A 82 2.76 -13.68 9.40
N LYS A 83 2.20 -14.56 10.25
CA LYS A 83 0.85 -15.12 10.09
C LYS A 83 -0.20 -14.03 10.05
N GLN A 84 -0.20 -13.12 11.04
CA GLN A 84 -1.14 -12.00 11.13
C GLN A 84 -1.13 -11.12 9.87
N LEU A 85 0.06 -10.71 9.41
CA LEU A 85 0.18 -9.85 8.24
C LEU A 85 -0.15 -10.58 6.94
N THR A 86 0.09 -11.89 6.87
CA THR A 86 -0.31 -12.73 5.73
C THR A 86 -1.84 -12.84 5.66
N GLU A 87 -2.53 -12.94 6.79
CA GLU A 87 -4.00 -12.92 6.84
C GLU A 87 -4.56 -11.59 6.33
N LEU A 88 -3.97 -10.45 6.76
CA LEU A 88 -4.32 -9.13 6.23
C LEU A 88 -4.05 -9.01 4.73
N ALA A 89 -2.94 -9.55 4.23
CA ALA A 89 -2.64 -9.60 2.80
C ALA A 89 -3.70 -10.41 2.03
N SER A 90 -4.14 -11.53 2.58
CA SER A 90 -5.18 -12.38 1.97
C SER A 90 -6.52 -11.65 1.91
N GLN A 91 -6.90 -10.95 2.97
CA GLN A 91 -8.11 -10.12 3.00
C GLN A 91 -8.04 -8.99 1.96
N ALA A 92 -6.88 -8.32 1.86
CA ALA A 92 -6.69 -7.27 0.85
C ALA A 92 -6.80 -7.82 -0.58
N ARG A 93 -6.26 -8.99 -0.85
CA ARG A 93 -6.39 -9.65 -2.16
C ARG A 93 -7.84 -9.99 -2.51
N GLN A 94 -8.62 -10.45 -1.53
CA GLN A 94 -10.03 -10.74 -1.75
C GLN A 94 -10.86 -9.48 -2.02
N ASP A 95 -10.56 -8.40 -1.31
CA ASP A 95 -11.30 -7.13 -1.42
C ASP A 95 -10.82 -6.29 -2.61
N LEU A 96 -9.53 -6.04 -2.71
CA LEU A 96 -8.94 -5.12 -3.68
C LEU A 96 -8.43 -5.82 -4.95
N GLY A 97 -8.27 -7.14 -4.90
CA GLY A 97 -7.68 -7.93 -5.98
C GLY A 97 -6.16 -8.07 -5.88
N ASP A 98 -5.60 -8.83 -6.81
CA ASP A 98 -4.16 -9.01 -7.00
C ASP A 98 -3.91 -9.29 -8.49
N GLU A 99 -2.66 -9.46 -8.90
CA GLU A 99 -2.24 -9.67 -10.29
C GLU A 99 -3.16 -10.64 -11.05
N GLY A 100 -3.91 -10.10 -12.02
CA GLY A 100 -4.82 -10.86 -12.87
C GLY A 100 -6.16 -11.31 -12.23
N VAL A 101 -6.39 -10.97 -10.96
CA VAL A 101 -7.61 -11.34 -10.23
C VAL A 101 -8.29 -10.08 -9.68
N ALA A 102 -9.55 -9.88 -10.10
CA ALA A 102 -10.35 -8.78 -9.57
C ALA A 102 -10.78 -9.06 -8.13
N GLY A 103 -10.74 -8.03 -7.26
CA GLY A 103 -11.27 -8.11 -5.90
C GLY A 103 -12.76 -7.82 -5.83
N ASN A 104 -13.43 -8.38 -4.82
CA ASN A 104 -14.88 -8.24 -4.63
C ASN A 104 -15.30 -6.80 -4.29
N GLY A 105 -14.42 -6.00 -3.68
CA GLY A 105 -14.64 -4.61 -3.31
C GLY A 105 -14.15 -3.60 -4.35
N GLN A 106 -13.64 -4.04 -5.49
CA GLN A 106 -13.19 -3.14 -6.55
C GLN A 106 -14.35 -2.37 -7.15
N ARG A 107 -14.18 -1.05 -7.26
CA ARG A 107 -15.12 -0.23 -8.01
C ARG A 107 -14.92 -0.42 -9.49
N ILE A 108 -16.03 -0.52 -10.24
CA ILE A 108 -15.97 -0.50 -11.70
C ILE A 108 -15.35 0.83 -12.13
N ALA A 109 -14.38 0.78 -13.03
CA ALA A 109 -13.79 1.98 -13.60
C ALA A 109 -14.86 2.80 -14.32
N GLY A 110 -14.90 4.10 -14.01
CA GLY A 110 -15.75 5.02 -14.74
C GLY A 110 -15.36 5.05 -16.21
N LYS A 111 -16.34 5.02 -17.09
CA LYS A 111 -16.15 5.19 -18.54
C LYS A 111 -16.83 6.46 -19.00
N THR A 112 -16.16 7.27 -19.80
CA THR A 112 -16.77 8.39 -20.50
C THR A 112 -16.54 8.22 -22.00
N ALA A 113 -17.59 8.46 -22.80
CA ALA A 113 -17.51 8.33 -24.25
C ALA A 113 -16.63 9.43 -24.87
N ASN A 114 -16.66 10.64 -24.29
CA ASN A 114 -15.87 11.79 -24.74
C ASN A 114 -15.17 12.43 -23.53
N PRO A 115 -14.00 11.95 -23.13
CA PRO A 115 -13.27 12.56 -22.05
C PRO A 115 -12.81 13.97 -22.46
N GLN A 116 -13.27 14.98 -21.73
CA GLN A 116 -12.78 16.34 -21.88
C GLN A 116 -11.72 16.61 -20.81
N PRO A 117 -10.56 17.18 -21.18
CA PRO A 117 -9.55 17.59 -20.22
C PRO A 117 -10.15 18.66 -19.31
N GLN A 118 -10.00 18.47 -18.00
CA GLN A 118 -10.38 19.49 -17.02
C GLN A 118 -9.29 20.55 -17.00
N LEU A 119 -9.46 21.56 -17.85
CA LEU A 119 -8.55 22.71 -17.87
C LEU A 119 -8.75 23.55 -16.63
N LEU A 120 -7.65 23.99 -16.00
CA LEU A 120 -7.71 25.01 -14.97
C LEU A 120 -8.33 26.26 -15.59
N GLN A 121 -9.50 26.68 -15.14
CA GLN A 121 -10.07 27.94 -15.51
C GLN A 121 -9.10 29.04 -15.10
N PRO A 122 -8.78 30.02 -15.99
CA PRO A 122 -8.06 31.19 -15.55
C PRO A 122 -8.81 31.80 -14.37
N LYS A 123 -8.10 32.08 -13.26
CA LYS A 123 -8.72 32.72 -12.11
C LYS A 123 -9.48 33.95 -12.59
N CYS A 124 -10.80 33.94 -12.48
CA CYS A 124 -11.59 35.15 -12.64
C CYS A 124 -11.00 36.20 -11.69
N GLY A 125 -10.60 37.35 -12.24
CA GLY A 125 -10.33 38.54 -11.45
C GLY A 125 -8.87 38.93 -11.28
N VAL A 126 -8.19 39.22 -12.39
CA VAL A 126 -7.21 40.30 -12.38
C VAL A 126 -7.86 41.44 -13.20
N PRO A 127 -8.26 42.58 -12.58
CA PRO A 127 -8.66 43.77 -13.33
C PRO A 127 -7.45 44.19 -14.16
N GLN A 128 -7.58 44.26 -15.46
CA GLN A 128 -6.62 44.94 -16.31
C GLN A 128 -6.82 46.45 -16.10
N ASN A 129 -5.90 47.07 -15.42
CA ASN A 129 -5.74 48.51 -15.42
C ASN A 129 -5.07 48.93 -16.75
#